data_9553b14a095adfa77e2de31cd6ac6d0e
#
_entry.id   9553b14a095adfa77e2de31cd6ac6d0e
#
_cell.length_a   1.000
_cell.length_b   1.000
_cell.length_c   1.000
_cell.angle_alpha   90.00
_cell.angle_beta   90.00
_cell.angle_gamma   90.00
#
_symmetry.space_group_name_H-M   'P 1'
#
loop_
_entity.id
_entity.type
_entity.pdbx_description
1 polymer ?
#
loop_
_entity_poly.entity_id
_entity_poly.type
_entity_poly.pdbx_seq_one_letter_code
_entity_poly.pdbx_strand_id
1 'polypeptide(L)'
;MPATAIPERAESIPFAREYEAYLLLENRLSNNTAQSYLSDLRLCLQYLGSSENSLKALEPNRLREFFSALPEMGFSPSSLSRFLSSLRSYCSWLMDTGRLTADPCRGIRAPKQQRYRPRGLSLKEMEDLYALLGSRIVQEEKGARRDLALMELLYGLGLRI
;
A
#
# COMPACT_ATOMS: atom_id res chain seq x y z
N MET A 1 -14.43 3.93 19.17
CA MET A 1 -14.41 2.55 18.70
C MET A 1 -13.01 2.01 18.90
N PRO A 2 -12.79 0.94 19.66
CA PRO A 2 -11.44 0.47 19.95
C PRO A 2 -10.85 -0.15 18.69
N ALA A 3 -9.65 0.33 18.33
CA ALA A 3 -8.78 -0.35 17.38
C ALA A 3 -8.53 -1.76 17.93
N THR A 4 -8.98 -2.78 17.22
CA THR A 4 -8.69 -4.17 17.54
C THR A 4 -7.18 -4.34 17.51
N ALA A 5 -6.57 -4.45 18.68
CA ALA A 5 -5.14 -4.67 18.83
C ALA A 5 -4.79 -5.97 18.10
N ILE A 6 -4.00 -5.86 17.04
CA ILE A 6 -3.44 -7.00 16.33
C ILE A 6 -2.47 -7.67 17.30
N PRO A 7 -2.64 -8.95 17.64
CA PRO A 7 -1.73 -9.62 18.57
C PRO A 7 -0.33 -9.69 17.96
N GLU A 8 0.67 -9.34 18.77
CA GLU A 8 2.09 -9.19 18.45
C GLU A 8 2.85 -10.52 18.21
N ARG A 9 2.16 -11.58 17.82
CA ARG A 9 2.81 -12.79 17.31
C ARG A 9 2.93 -12.67 15.79
N ALA A 10 4.10 -12.20 15.37
CA ALA A 10 4.51 -12.21 13.97
C ALA A 10 4.48 -13.64 13.43
N GLU A 11 3.32 -14.06 12.92
CA GLU A 11 3.25 -15.25 12.09
C GLU A 11 4.13 -15.00 10.87
N SER A 12 5.18 -15.79 10.74
CA SER A 12 6.16 -15.59 9.70
C SER A 12 5.54 -15.96 8.34
N ILE A 13 5.69 -15.08 7.37
CA ILE A 13 5.36 -15.38 5.98
C ILE A 13 6.25 -16.56 5.56
N PRO A 14 5.70 -17.68 5.08
CA PRO A 14 6.51 -18.76 4.55
C PRO A 14 7.48 -18.24 3.47
N PHE A 15 8.76 -18.60 3.58
CA PHE A 15 9.81 -18.15 2.65
C PHE A 15 9.95 -16.63 2.50
N ALA A 16 9.66 -15.85 3.55
CA ALA A 16 9.65 -14.38 3.52
C ALA A 16 10.92 -13.76 2.95
N ARG A 17 12.10 -14.25 3.39
CA ARG A 17 13.41 -13.73 2.95
C ARG A 17 13.66 -13.98 1.47
N GLU A 18 13.31 -15.15 0.98
CA GLU A 18 13.47 -15.52 -0.43
C GLU A 18 12.52 -14.70 -1.32
N TYR A 19 11.28 -14.53 -0.87
CA TYR A 19 10.31 -13.70 -1.58
C TYR A 19 10.69 -12.21 -1.57
N GLU A 20 11.20 -11.69 -0.46
CA GLU A 20 11.71 -10.32 -0.39
C GLU A 20 12.88 -10.11 -1.36
N ALA A 21 13.82 -11.05 -1.41
CA ALA A 21 14.92 -11.02 -2.37
C ALA A 21 14.41 -11.04 -3.83
N TYR A 22 13.41 -11.87 -4.14
CA TYR A 22 12.75 -11.91 -5.45
C TYR A 22 12.11 -10.54 -5.81
N LEU A 23 11.38 -9.92 -4.87
CA LEU A 23 10.76 -8.61 -5.10
C LEU A 23 11.80 -7.52 -5.42
N LEU A 24 12.91 -7.51 -4.68
CA LEU A 24 13.92 -6.47 -4.79
C LEU A 24 14.87 -6.70 -5.98
N LEU A 25 15.32 -7.93 -6.20
CA LEU A 25 16.38 -8.24 -7.15
C LEU A 25 15.84 -8.59 -8.55
N GLU A 26 14.79 -9.40 -8.63
CA GLU A 26 14.22 -9.85 -9.89
C GLU A 26 13.14 -8.89 -10.40
N ASN A 27 12.16 -8.55 -9.54
CA ASN A 27 11.10 -7.61 -9.90
C ASN A 27 11.51 -6.14 -9.79
N ARG A 28 12.70 -5.84 -9.25
CA ARG A 28 13.25 -4.47 -9.11
C ARG A 28 12.28 -3.49 -8.45
N LEU A 29 11.49 -3.96 -7.50
CA LEU A 29 10.59 -3.09 -6.75
C LEU A 29 11.36 -2.24 -5.75
N SER A 30 10.82 -1.06 -5.42
CA SER A 30 11.37 -0.24 -4.35
C SER A 30 11.21 -0.95 -2.98
N ASN A 31 12.10 -0.66 -2.03
CA ASN A 31 12.01 -1.16 -0.66
C ASN A 31 10.62 -0.89 -0.05
N ASN A 32 10.06 0.30 -0.25
CA ASN A 32 8.75 0.66 0.27
C ASN A 32 7.63 -0.23 -0.31
N THR A 33 7.72 -0.57 -1.60
CA THR A 33 6.74 -1.46 -2.24
C THR A 33 6.88 -2.89 -1.72
N ALA A 34 8.11 -3.41 -1.60
CA ALA A 34 8.37 -4.74 -1.06
C ALA A 34 7.87 -4.87 0.38
N GLN A 35 8.16 -3.89 1.24
CA GLN A 35 7.67 -3.85 2.62
C GLN A 35 6.13 -3.76 2.70
N SER A 36 5.51 -2.99 1.80
CA SER A 36 4.05 -2.94 1.71
C SER A 36 3.44 -4.29 1.34
N TYR A 37 4.06 -5.01 0.39
CA TYR A 37 3.63 -6.35 -0.01
C TYR A 37 3.76 -7.36 1.14
N LEU A 38 4.89 -7.35 1.84
CA LEU A 38 5.11 -8.21 3.00
C LEU A 38 4.12 -7.90 4.13
N SER A 39 3.79 -6.62 4.36
CA SER A 39 2.81 -6.21 5.35
C SER A 39 1.40 -6.70 5.00
N ASP A 40 1.01 -6.60 3.73
CA ASP A 40 -0.27 -7.10 3.22
C ASP A 40 -0.37 -8.64 3.41
N LEU A 41 0.69 -9.36 3.10
CA LEU A 41 0.75 -10.82 3.28
C LEU A 41 0.66 -11.24 4.75
N ARG A 42 1.34 -10.52 5.66
CA ARG A 42 1.23 -10.77 7.09
C ARG A 42 -0.22 -10.66 7.56
N LEU A 43 -0.89 -9.57 7.20
CA LEU A 43 -2.29 -9.37 7.57
C LEU A 43 -3.20 -10.48 7.04
N CYS A 44 -3.00 -10.88 5.78
CA CYS A 44 -3.74 -11.97 5.17
C CYS A 44 -3.54 -13.30 5.94
N LEU A 45 -2.29 -13.68 6.20
CA LEU A 45 -1.97 -14.91 6.90
C LEU A 45 -2.45 -14.91 8.35
N GLN A 46 -2.39 -13.77 9.04
CA GLN A 46 -2.97 -13.60 10.38
C GLN A 46 -4.48 -13.83 10.36
N TYR A 47 -5.19 -13.21 9.42
CA TYR A 47 -6.64 -13.41 9.29
C TYR A 47 -6.98 -14.88 9.03
N LEU A 48 -6.18 -15.55 8.22
CA LEU A 48 -6.37 -16.96 7.90
C LEU A 48 -6.01 -17.89 9.08
N GLY A 49 -5.45 -17.38 10.17
CA GLY A 49 -5.04 -18.18 11.32
C GLY A 49 -4.00 -19.24 10.94
N SER A 50 -3.08 -18.90 10.06
CA SER A 50 -2.03 -19.79 9.60
C SER A 50 -1.05 -20.05 10.74
N SER A 51 -1.00 -21.26 11.25
CA SER A 51 0.09 -21.69 12.12
C SER A 51 1.40 -21.75 11.31
N GLU A 52 2.51 -21.42 11.95
CA GLU A 52 3.86 -21.29 11.36
C GLU A 52 4.12 -22.07 10.08
N ASN A 53 4.47 -21.34 9.01
CA ASN A 53 4.93 -21.84 7.71
C ASN A 53 3.95 -22.70 6.87
N SER A 54 2.65 -22.65 7.08
CA SER A 54 1.72 -23.48 6.30
C SER A 54 1.10 -22.72 5.12
N LEU A 55 1.52 -23.08 3.89
CA LEU A 55 0.85 -22.65 2.66
C LEU A 55 -0.58 -23.22 2.52
N LYS A 56 -0.95 -24.21 3.35
CA LYS A 56 -2.29 -24.82 3.36
C LYS A 56 -3.41 -23.83 3.69
N ALA A 57 -3.09 -22.72 4.36
CA ALA A 57 -4.07 -21.68 4.64
C ALA A 57 -4.49 -20.88 3.40
N LEU A 58 -3.70 -20.92 2.33
CA LEU A 58 -4.00 -20.22 1.06
C LEU A 58 -5.04 -21.00 0.24
N GLU A 59 -6.22 -21.16 0.80
CA GLU A 59 -7.35 -21.79 0.10
C GLU A 59 -8.24 -20.74 -0.57
N PRO A 60 -8.76 -21.01 -1.80
CA PRO A 60 -9.56 -20.03 -2.55
C PRO A 60 -10.77 -19.47 -1.78
N ASN A 61 -11.47 -20.32 -1.01
CA ASN A 61 -12.64 -19.90 -0.24
C ASN A 61 -12.26 -18.96 0.91
N ARG A 62 -11.22 -19.33 1.67
CA ARG A 62 -10.71 -18.50 2.80
C ARG A 62 -10.18 -17.17 2.33
N LEU A 63 -9.52 -17.13 1.18
CA LEU A 63 -9.09 -15.87 0.57
C LEU A 63 -10.27 -15.00 0.13
N ARG A 64 -11.36 -15.59 -0.40
CA ARG A 64 -12.58 -14.82 -0.70
C ARG A 64 -13.21 -14.23 0.55
N GLU A 65 -13.26 -14.99 1.65
CA GLU A 65 -13.73 -14.51 2.96
C GLU A 65 -12.88 -13.34 3.45
N PHE A 66 -11.56 -13.47 3.40
CA PHE A 66 -10.64 -12.38 3.75
C PHE A 66 -10.91 -11.11 2.93
N PHE A 67 -10.99 -11.22 1.59
CA PHE A 67 -11.26 -10.07 0.74
C PHE A 67 -12.64 -9.46 0.96
N SER A 68 -13.63 -10.24 1.37
CA SER A 68 -14.96 -9.76 1.74
C SER A 68 -14.96 -9.02 3.09
N ALA A 69 -14.09 -9.39 4.01
CA ALA A 69 -13.98 -8.74 5.32
C ALA A 69 -13.19 -7.42 5.29
N LEU A 70 -12.29 -7.22 4.33
CA LEU A 70 -11.44 -6.02 4.27
C LEU A 70 -12.22 -4.69 4.26
N PRO A 71 -13.34 -4.51 3.53
CA PRO A 71 -14.14 -3.30 3.61
C PRO A 71 -14.72 -3.04 5.00
N GLU A 72 -15.15 -4.08 5.71
CA GLU A 72 -15.68 -3.98 7.07
C GLU A 72 -14.59 -3.61 8.08
N MET A 73 -13.34 -3.99 7.79
CA MET A 73 -12.15 -3.57 8.53
C MET A 73 -11.70 -2.12 8.20
N GLY A 74 -12.42 -1.41 7.31
CA GLY A 74 -12.15 -0.02 6.96
C GLY A 74 -11.12 0.19 5.85
N PHE A 75 -10.73 -0.84 5.12
CA PHE A 75 -9.78 -0.70 4.01
C PHE A 75 -10.43 -0.11 2.76
N SER A 76 -9.74 0.83 2.13
CA SER A 76 -10.21 1.48 0.91
C SER A 76 -10.15 0.55 -0.32
N PRO A 77 -10.92 0.81 -1.39
CA PRO A 77 -10.84 0.05 -2.63
C PRO A 77 -9.44 0.02 -3.25
N SER A 78 -8.64 1.09 -3.09
CA SER A 78 -7.25 1.13 -3.54
C SER A 78 -6.38 0.18 -2.72
N SER A 79 -6.58 0.12 -1.40
CA SER A 79 -5.90 -0.84 -0.54
C SER A 79 -6.24 -2.27 -0.91
N LEU A 80 -7.51 -2.58 -1.17
CA LEU A 80 -7.95 -3.91 -1.60
C LEU A 80 -7.26 -4.32 -2.91
N SER A 81 -7.14 -3.41 -3.87
CA SER A 81 -6.43 -3.67 -5.13
C SER A 81 -4.95 -3.95 -4.89
N ARG A 82 -4.30 -3.24 -3.97
CA ARG A 82 -2.91 -3.51 -3.58
C ARG A 82 -2.78 -4.86 -2.88
N PHE A 83 -3.65 -5.18 -1.93
CA PHE A 83 -3.71 -6.50 -1.27
C PHE A 83 -3.81 -7.65 -2.28
N LEU A 84 -4.69 -7.51 -3.27
CA LEU A 84 -4.82 -8.53 -4.31
C LEU A 84 -3.56 -8.65 -5.18
N SER A 85 -2.91 -7.52 -5.47
CA SER A 85 -1.66 -7.51 -6.24
C SER A 85 -0.50 -8.16 -5.47
N SER A 86 -0.34 -7.85 -4.18
CA SER A 86 0.69 -8.46 -3.33
C SER A 86 0.49 -9.96 -3.18
N LEU A 87 -0.75 -10.41 -2.95
CA LEU A 87 -1.07 -11.82 -2.81
C LEU A 87 -0.87 -12.60 -4.12
N ARG A 88 -1.29 -12.04 -5.26
CA ARG A 88 -1.06 -12.64 -6.58
C ARG A 88 0.42 -12.76 -6.91
N SER A 89 1.20 -11.73 -6.63
CA SER A 89 2.65 -11.76 -6.80
C SER A 89 3.28 -12.87 -5.99
N TYR A 90 2.88 -13.03 -4.74
CA TYR A 90 3.37 -14.10 -3.87
C TYR A 90 2.96 -15.49 -4.36
N CYS A 91 1.69 -15.68 -4.71
CA CYS A 91 1.20 -16.97 -5.22
C CYS A 91 1.87 -17.34 -6.56
N SER A 92 2.08 -16.37 -7.46
CA SER A 92 2.80 -16.61 -8.71
C SER A 92 4.22 -17.09 -8.44
N TRP A 93 4.96 -16.38 -7.59
CA TRP A 93 6.31 -16.77 -7.20
C TRP A 93 6.37 -18.16 -6.54
N LEU A 94 5.39 -18.51 -5.69
CA LEU A 94 5.29 -19.85 -5.12
C LEU A 94 5.04 -20.94 -6.19
N MET A 95 4.25 -20.62 -7.22
CA MET A 95 4.02 -21.54 -8.34
C MET A 95 5.27 -21.68 -9.20
N ASP A 96 5.93 -20.58 -9.54
CA ASP A 96 7.16 -20.56 -10.33
C ASP A 96 8.30 -21.34 -9.66
N THR A 97 8.31 -21.35 -8.31
CA THR A 97 9.29 -22.11 -7.51
C THR A 97 8.81 -23.52 -7.13
N GLY A 98 7.68 -23.97 -7.68
CA GLY A 98 7.15 -25.33 -7.46
C GLY A 98 6.60 -25.59 -6.05
N ARG A 99 6.40 -24.54 -5.25
CA ARG A 99 5.91 -24.62 -3.86
C ARG A 99 4.39 -24.61 -3.75
N LEU A 100 3.72 -24.20 -4.83
CA LEU A 100 2.27 -24.20 -4.97
C LEU A 100 1.89 -24.78 -6.34
N THR A 101 0.86 -25.61 -6.37
CA THR A 101 0.46 -26.33 -7.59
C THR A 101 -0.67 -25.63 -8.36
N ALA A 102 -1.41 -24.75 -7.72
CA ALA A 102 -2.53 -24.03 -8.32
C ALA A 102 -2.65 -22.62 -7.74
N ASP A 103 -3.15 -21.67 -8.55
CA ASP A 103 -3.37 -20.28 -8.11
C ASP A 103 -4.62 -20.18 -7.20
N PRO A 104 -4.46 -19.93 -5.89
CA PRO A 104 -5.58 -19.78 -4.97
C PRO A 104 -6.31 -18.42 -5.15
N CYS A 105 -5.72 -17.46 -5.85
CA CYS A 105 -6.32 -16.16 -6.15
C CYS A 105 -7.22 -16.19 -7.37
N ARG A 106 -7.33 -17.35 -8.05
CA ARG A 106 -8.14 -17.48 -9.25
C ARG A 106 -9.60 -17.11 -9.00
N GLY A 107 -10.10 -16.16 -9.80
CA GLY A 107 -11.48 -15.67 -9.69
C GLY A 107 -11.73 -14.58 -8.65
N ILE A 108 -10.76 -14.22 -7.80
CA ILE A 108 -10.86 -13.05 -6.93
C ILE A 108 -10.67 -11.81 -7.78
N ARG A 109 -11.61 -10.87 -7.72
CA ARG A 109 -11.57 -9.62 -8.48
C ARG A 109 -11.36 -8.45 -7.53
N ALA A 110 -10.47 -7.54 -7.92
CA ALA A 110 -10.36 -6.26 -7.23
C ALA A 110 -11.65 -5.44 -7.43
N PRO A 111 -12.10 -4.70 -6.41
CA PRO A 111 -13.22 -3.78 -6.58
C PRO A 111 -12.87 -2.73 -7.65
N LYS A 112 -13.87 -2.31 -8.43
CA LYS A 112 -13.70 -1.22 -9.38
C LYS A 112 -13.33 0.04 -8.58
N GLN A 113 -12.13 0.56 -8.82
CA GLN A 113 -11.74 1.85 -8.25
C GLN A 113 -12.51 2.94 -9.00
N GLN A 114 -13.28 3.74 -8.27
CA GLN A 114 -13.66 5.04 -8.79
C GLN A 114 -12.37 5.85 -8.92
N ARG A 115 -11.98 6.17 -10.14
CA ARG A 115 -10.84 7.06 -10.39
C ARG A 115 -11.21 8.45 -9.88
N TYR A 116 -10.92 8.70 -8.61
CA TYR A 116 -10.93 10.05 -8.09
C TYR A 116 -9.81 10.81 -8.81
N ARG A 117 -10.21 11.77 -9.63
CA ARG A 117 -9.26 12.73 -10.20
C ARG A 117 -9.01 13.76 -9.12
N PRO A 118 -7.79 13.87 -8.56
CA PRO A 118 -7.49 14.95 -7.64
C PRO A 118 -7.85 16.27 -8.31
N ARG A 119 -8.59 17.13 -7.62
CA ARG A 119 -8.82 18.49 -8.08
C ARG A 119 -7.50 19.24 -7.91
N GLY A 120 -6.90 19.70 -9.01
CA GLY A 120 -5.78 20.61 -8.98
C GLY A 120 -6.23 21.95 -8.39
N LEU A 121 -5.30 22.73 -7.82
CA LEU A 121 -5.56 24.11 -7.45
C LEU A 121 -5.83 24.95 -8.69
N SER A 122 -6.82 25.81 -8.64
CA SER A 122 -7.07 26.81 -9.66
C SER A 122 -5.99 27.90 -9.63
N LEU A 123 -5.84 28.65 -10.72
CA LEU A 123 -4.87 29.77 -10.78
C LEU A 123 -5.10 30.76 -9.63
N LYS A 124 -6.35 31.09 -9.36
CA LYS A 124 -6.72 32.00 -8.25
C LYS A 124 -6.30 31.44 -6.88
N GLU A 125 -6.56 30.16 -6.62
CA GLU A 125 -6.15 29.51 -5.36
C GLU A 125 -4.62 29.50 -5.22
N MET A 126 -3.90 29.41 -6.33
CA MET A 126 -2.43 29.53 -6.35
C MET A 126 -1.97 30.94 -6.05
N GLU A 127 -2.58 31.95 -6.67
CA GLU A 127 -2.27 33.38 -6.42
C GLU A 127 -2.54 33.74 -4.96
N ASP A 128 -3.66 33.33 -4.41
CA ASP A 128 -4.03 33.54 -3.01
C ASP A 128 -3.00 32.89 -2.05
N LEU A 129 -2.53 31.68 -2.39
CA LEU A 129 -1.52 30.99 -1.61
C LEU A 129 -0.15 31.70 -1.65
N TYR A 130 0.27 32.19 -2.82
CA TYR A 130 1.49 33.00 -2.94
C TYR A 130 1.39 34.31 -2.17
N ALA A 131 0.24 34.99 -2.23
CA ALA A 131 0.00 36.22 -1.47
C ALA A 131 0.09 35.97 0.06
N LEU A 132 -0.50 34.86 0.51
CA LEU A 132 -0.43 34.42 1.91
C LEU A 132 1.02 34.16 2.35
N LEU A 133 1.78 33.41 1.57
CA LEU A 133 3.19 33.13 1.88
C LEU A 133 4.03 34.38 1.88
N GLY A 134 3.78 35.34 0.95
CA GLY A 134 4.43 36.62 0.92
C GLY A 134 4.14 37.44 2.17
N SER A 135 2.90 37.51 2.63
CA SER A 135 2.52 38.22 3.86
C SER A 135 3.20 37.66 5.12
N ARG A 136 3.30 36.32 5.22
CA ARG A 136 4.00 35.65 6.32
C ARG A 136 5.51 35.95 6.36
N ILE A 137 6.13 36.16 5.19
CA ILE A 137 7.53 36.59 5.10
C ILE A 137 7.69 38.02 5.62
N VAL A 138 6.77 38.94 5.26
CA VAL A 138 6.76 40.30 5.73
C VAL A 138 6.57 40.38 7.25
N GLN A 139 5.79 39.47 7.81
CA GLN A 139 5.58 39.33 9.27
C GLN A 139 6.72 38.59 9.99
N GLU A 140 7.77 38.24 9.28
CA GLU A 140 8.93 37.48 9.80
C GLU A 140 8.58 36.17 10.46
N GLU A 141 7.49 35.51 10.03
CA GLU A 141 7.10 34.22 10.56
C GLU A 141 8.16 33.15 10.28
N LYS A 142 8.47 32.38 11.33
CA LYS A 142 9.44 31.29 11.24
C LYS A 142 9.03 30.28 10.20
N GLY A 143 9.89 29.98 9.23
CA GLY A 143 9.67 29.00 8.19
C GLY A 143 8.99 29.54 6.92
N ALA A 144 8.44 30.76 6.89
CA ALA A 144 7.73 31.31 5.74
C ALA A 144 8.57 31.28 4.44
N ARG A 145 9.86 31.59 4.51
CA ARG A 145 10.79 31.54 3.36
C ARG A 145 11.00 30.12 2.85
N ARG A 146 11.09 29.15 3.76
CA ARG A 146 11.19 27.71 3.41
C ARG A 146 9.92 27.26 2.72
N ASP A 147 8.75 27.62 3.24
CA ASP A 147 7.46 27.23 2.70
C ASP A 147 7.25 27.80 1.30
N LEU A 148 7.68 29.07 1.05
CA LEU A 148 7.69 29.68 -0.28
C LEU A 148 8.64 28.91 -1.23
N ALA A 149 9.85 28.59 -0.79
CA ALA A 149 10.81 27.85 -1.61
C ALA A 149 10.29 26.45 -1.97
N LEU A 150 9.62 25.74 -1.04
CA LEU A 150 8.97 24.49 -1.32
C LEU A 150 7.87 24.64 -2.36
N MET A 151 7.07 25.69 -2.27
CA MET A 151 6.01 25.99 -3.22
C MET A 151 6.55 26.23 -4.62
N GLU A 152 7.62 27.02 -4.76
CA GLU A 152 8.31 27.26 -6.03
C GLU A 152 8.85 25.95 -6.64
N LEU A 153 9.45 25.08 -5.85
CA LEU A 153 9.97 23.80 -6.31
C LEU A 153 8.84 22.86 -6.77
N LEU A 154 7.77 22.79 -6.00
CA LEU A 154 6.65 21.88 -6.30
C LEU A 154 5.84 22.34 -7.51
N TYR A 155 5.47 23.64 -7.54
CA TYR A 155 4.65 24.18 -8.60
C TYR A 155 5.45 24.55 -9.85
N GLY A 156 6.59 25.26 -9.67
CA GLY A 156 7.42 25.71 -10.79
C GLY A 156 8.14 24.58 -11.51
N LEU A 157 8.62 23.59 -10.79
CA LEU A 157 9.38 22.46 -11.36
C LEU A 157 8.60 21.15 -11.41
N GLY A 158 7.38 21.09 -10.85
CA GLY A 158 6.57 19.87 -10.82
C GLY A 158 7.22 18.72 -10.05
N LEU A 159 8.04 19.00 -9.07
CA LEU A 159 8.72 18.01 -8.27
C LEU A 159 7.72 17.26 -7.38
N ARG A 160 7.94 15.95 -7.20
CA ARG A 160 7.24 15.13 -6.20
C ARG A 160 8.09 15.06 -4.94
N ILE A 161 7.42 15.18 -3.79
CA ILE A 161 8.00 14.90 -2.49
C ILE A 161 8.06 13.39 -2.25
#